data_42d645cedc62a3d300fffe12543f2083
#
_entry.id   42d645cedc62a3d300fffe12543f2083
#
_cell.length_a   1.000
_cell.length_b   1.000
_cell.length_c   1.000
_cell.angle_alpha   90.00
_cell.angle_beta   90.00
_cell.angle_gamma   90.00
#
_symmetry.space_group_name_H-M   'P 1'
#
loop_
_entity.id
_entity.type
_entity.pdbx_description
1 polymer ?
#
loop_
_entity_poly.entity_id
_entity_poly.type
_entity_poly.pdbx_seq_one_letter_code
_entity_poly.pdbx_strand_id
1 'polypeptide(L)'
;FILDRGYFSKANIQFMDSCDYDFVMMVKGRASFVHSLIMEHMGEFELKRACSIKAYRTYGMTVKAKLYADDEDDETDRYFHIYYKAKKQASERARLEADLDRMEAEMDKIKGREYRLPKRYEHYFKLTYHKDKFYGYEEREDVIERELQLCGYFAIVTSEKMTASEALNL
;
A
#
# COMPACT_ATOMS: atom_id res chain seq x y z
N PHE A 1 -5.81 -3.25 -21.77
CA PHE A 1 -5.49 -1.89 -21.32
C PHE A 1 -4.43 -1.93 -20.21
N ILE A 2 -3.43 -1.04 -20.27
CA ILE A 2 -2.44 -0.85 -19.21
C ILE A 2 -2.77 0.48 -18.53
N LEU A 3 -3.08 0.43 -17.23
CA LEU A 3 -3.62 1.57 -16.49
C LEU A 3 -2.75 1.92 -15.28
N ASP A 4 -2.53 3.21 -15.06
CA ASP A 4 -1.82 3.71 -13.89
C ASP A 4 -2.69 3.57 -12.63
N ARG A 5 -2.04 3.57 -11.47
CA ARG A 5 -2.64 3.46 -10.12
C ARG A 5 -3.79 4.44 -9.87
N GLY A 6 -3.85 5.56 -10.59
CA GLY A 6 -4.93 6.54 -10.51
C GLY A 6 -6.29 5.95 -10.87
N TYR A 7 -6.30 4.97 -11.76
CA TYR A 7 -7.51 4.30 -12.24
C TYR A 7 -8.01 3.17 -11.33
N PHE A 8 -7.23 2.75 -10.34
CA PHE A 8 -7.60 1.68 -9.42
C PHE A 8 -8.79 2.11 -8.54
N SER A 9 -9.99 1.69 -8.94
CA SER A 9 -11.23 1.87 -8.20
C SER A 9 -12.23 0.78 -8.57
N LYS A 10 -13.17 0.47 -7.65
CA LYS A 10 -14.25 -0.50 -7.88
C LYS A 10 -15.01 -0.18 -9.18
N ALA A 11 -15.45 1.07 -9.33
CA ALA A 11 -16.24 1.50 -10.47
C ALA A 11 -15.50 1.30 -11.81
N ASN A 12 -14.21 1.63 -11.87
CA ASN A 12 -13.42 1.45 -13.10
C ASN A 12 -13.23 -0.04 -13.43
N ILE A 13 -12.98 -0.88 -12.43
CA ILE A 13 -12.80 -2.32 -12.66
C ILE A 13 -14.12 -2.93 -13.12
N GLN A 14 -15.24 -2.62 -12.47
CA GLN A 14 -16.56 -3.07 -12.90
C GLN A 14 -16.93 -2.59 -14.32
N PHE A 15 -16.53 -1.36 -14.67
CA PHE A 15 -16.71 -0.86 -16.04
C PHE A 15 -15.88 -1.67 -17.04
N MET A 16 -14.61 -1.96 -16.75
CA MET A 16 -13.76 -2.78 -17.63
C MET A 16 -14.36 -4.18 -17.83
N ASP A 17 -14.83 -4.79 -16.73
CA ASP A 17 -15.49 -6.10 -16.77
C ASP A 17 -16.79 -6.07 -17.59
N SER A 18 -17.62 -5.04 -17.44
CA SER A 18 -18.87 -4.91 -18.19
C SER A 18 -18.66 -4.73 -19.70
N CYS A 19 -17.47 -4.26 -20.09
CA CYS A 19 -17.05 -4.10 -21.48
C CYS A 19 -16.25 -5.30 -22.02
N ASP A 20 -16.02 -6.32 -21.17
CA ASP A 20 -15.16 -7.48 -21.50
C ASP A 20 -13.73 -7.03 -21.91
N TYR A 21 -13.19 -6.05 -21.20
CA TYR A 21 -11.86 -5.50 -21.47
C TYR A 21 -10.80 -6.14 -20.58
N ASP A 22 -9.76 -6.66 -21.19
CA ASP A 22 -8.56 -7.07 -20.48
C ASP A 22 -7.77 -5.87 -19.98
N PHE A 23 -7.33 -5.97 -18.73
CA PHE A 23 -6.56 -4.90 -18.11
C PHE A 23 -5.39 -5.37 -17.26
N VAL A 24 -4.41 -4.50 -17.17
CA VAL A 24 -3.30 -4.53 -16.22
C VAL A 24 -3.30 -3.19 -15.49
N MET A 25 -3.37 -3.20 -14.18
CA MET A 25 -3.50 -1.99 -13.39
C MET A 25 -2.59 -2.02 -12.17
N MET A 26 -1.83 -0.95 -11.96
CA MET A 26 -1.11 -0.77 -10.69
C MET A 26 -2.09 -0.50 -9.55
N VAL A 27 -1.92 -1.20 -8.44
CA VAL A 27 -2.77 -1.02 -7.28
C VAL A 27 -2.29 0.18 -6.46
N LYS A 28 -3.24 0.99 -5.97
CA LYS A 28 -2.91 2.05 -5.01
C LYS A 28 -2.33 1.44 -3.74
N GLY A 29 -1.14 1.89 -3.33
CA GLY A 29 -0.42 1.36 -2.17
C GLY A 29 -1.12 1.49 -0.81
N ARG A 30 -2.31 2.11 -0.75
CA ARG A 30 -3.14 2.26 0.46
C ARG A 30 -4.51 1.56 0.35
N ALA A 31 -4.71 0.70 -0.62
CA ALA A 31 -5.91 -0.11 -0.67
C ALA A 31 -5.85 -1.16 0.44
N SER A 32 -6.75 -1.10 1.42
CA SER A 32 -6.77 -1.97 2.61
C SER A 32 -6.75 -3.45 2.25
N PHE A 33 -7.50 -3.83 1.23
CA PHE A 33 -7.53 -5.19 0.71
C PHE A 33 -6.14 -5.67 0.26
N VAL A 34 -5.40 -4.85 -0.48
CA VAL A 34 -4.06 -5.21 -0.98
C VAL A 34 -3.05 -5.28 0.15
N HIS A 35 -3.16 -4.40 1.15
CA HIS A 35 -2.35 -4.52 2.37
C HIS A 35 -2.59 -5.84 3.09
N SER A 36 -3.85 -6.23 3.25
CA SER A 36 -4.18 -7.51 3.88
C SER A 36 -3.62 -8.69 3.08
N LEU A 37 -3.76 -8.65 1.76
CA LEU A 37 -3.23 -9.69 0.87
C LEU A 37 -1.68 -9.77 0.93
N ILE A 38 -0.98 -8.63 0.98
CA ILE A 38 0.47 -8.59 1.16
C ILE A 38 0.86 -9.16 2.53
N MET A 39 0.17 -8.75 3.60
CA MET A 39 0.46 -9.23 4.95
C MET A 39 0.26 -10.73 5.10
N GLU A 40 -0.77 -11.29 4.46
CA GLU A 40 -1.06 -12.73 4.46
C GLU A 40 0.06 -13.56 3.82
N HIS A 41 0.67 -13.02 2.76
CA HIS A 41 1.73 -13.71 1.99
C HIS A 41 3.15 -13.24 2.29
N MET A 42 3.32 -12.34 3.26
CA MET A 42 4.62 -11.81 3.68
C MET A 42 5.50 -12.94 4.22
N GLY A 43 6.75 -13.01 3.77
CA GLY A 43 7.69 -14.08 4.13
C GLY A 43 7.61 -15.32 3.23
N GLU A 44 6.62 -15.42 2.35
CA GLU A 44 6.47 -16.61 1.50
C GLU A 44 7.37 -16.61 0.27
N PHE A 45 7.65 -15.43 -0.31
CA PHE A 45 8.30 -15.34 -1.63
C PHE A 45 9.57 -14.49 -1.66
N GLU A 46 9.80 -13.59 -0.72
CA GLU A 46 10.89 -12.60 -0.73
C GLU A 46 12.27 -13.23 -0.66
N LEU A 47 12.37 -14.45 -0.13
CA LEU A 47 13.62 -15.20 -0.01
C LEU A 47 13.71 -16.39 -0.96
N LYS A 48 12.67 -16.67 -1.74
CA LYS A 48 12.65 -17.79 -2.67
C LYS A 48 13.23 -17.41 -4.03
N ARG A 49 14.35 -18.03 -4.41
CA ARG A 49 14.98 -17.76 -5.71
C ARG A 49 14.07 -18.05 -6.90
N ALA A 50 13.13 -18.98 -6.77
CA ALA A 50 12.11 -19.25 -7.80
C ALA A 50 11.18 -18.07 -8.06
N CYS A 51 10.97 -17.18 -7.07
CA CYS A 51 10.18 -15.99 -7.17
C CYS A 51 10.99 -14.75 -7.63
N SER A 52 12.28 -14.91 -7.88
CA SER A 52 13.17 -13.81 -8.26
C SER A 52 12.99 -13.43 -9.74
N ILE A 53 12.61 -12.17 -9.97
CA ILE A 53 12.54 -11.53 -11.29
C ILE A 53 13.82 -10.72 -11.50
N LYS A 54 14.84 -11.38 -12.04
CA LYS A 54 16.23 -10.86 -12.09
C LYS A 54 16.35 -9.53 -12.83
N ALA A 55 15.63 -9.36 -13.94
CA ALA A 55 15.66 -8.14 -14.75
C ALA A 55 15.31 -6.88 -13.93
N TYR A 56 14.43 -7.02 -12.94
CA TYR A 56 13.97 -5.90 -12.11
C TYR A 56 14.54 -5.92 -10.69
N ARG A 57 15.37 -6.93 -10.36
CA ARG A 57 15.91 -7.15 -9.00
C ARG A 57 14.78 -7.11 -7.95
N THR A 58 13.73 -7.85 -8.22
CA THR A 58 12.47 -7.88 -7.49
C THR A 58 12.07 -9.34 -7.28
N TYR A 59 11.37 -9.62 -6.20
CA TYR A 59 10.68 -10.89 -6.01
C TYR A 59 9.19 -10.68 -6.27
N GLY A 60 8.52 -11.68 -6.82
CA GLY A 60 7.11 -11.58 -7.12
C GLY A 60 6.40 -12.92 -7.07
N MET A 61 5.15 -12.90 -6.62
CA MET A 61 4.23 -14.03 -6.67
C MET A 61 2.87 -13.59 -7.20
N THR A 62 2.10 -14.55 -7.69
CA THR A 62 0.72 -14.31 -8.16
C THR A 62 -0.25 -14.99 -7.22
N VAL A 63 -1.23 -14.24 -6.74
CA VAL A 63 -2.33 -14.72 -5.91
C VAL A 63 -3.64 -14.50 -6.67
N LYS A 64 -4.48 -15.52 -6.70
CA LYS A 64 -5.84 -15.43 -7.24
C LYS A 64 -6.78 -15.06 -6.12
N ALA A 65 -7.49 -13.95 -6.24
CA ALA A 65 -8.42 -13.48 -5.23
C ALA A 65 -9.57 -12.68 -5.84
N LYS A 66 -10.68 -12.61 -5.14
CA LYS A 66 -11.78 -11.69 -5.45
C LYS A 66 -11.40 -10.29 -4.98
N LEU A 67 -11.68 -9.28 -5.77
CA LEU A 67 -11.32 -7.90 -5.43
C LEU A 67 -12.21 -7.34 -4.30
N TYR A 68 -13.48 -7.75 -4.28
CA TYR A 68 -14.47 -7.33 -3.29
C TYR A 68 -15.15 -8.57 -2.71
N ALA A 69 -14.46 -9.23 -1.79
CA ALA A 69 -14.95 -10.47 -1.16
C ALA A 69 -16.28 -10.30 -0.42
N ASP A 70 -16.60 -9.07 0.02
CA ASP A 70 -17.84 -8.72 0.72
C ASP A 70 -18.99 -8.34 -0.25
N ASP A 71 -18.74 -8.31 -1.55
CA ASP A 71 -19.73 -7.99 -2.57
C ASP A 71 -20.25 -9.30 -3.17
N GLU A 72 -21.47 -9.67 -2.84
CA GLU A 72 -22.10 -10.90 -3.34
C GLU A 72 -22.21 -10.93 -4.87
N ASP A 73 -22.20 -9.74 -5.50
CA ASP A 73 -22.26 -9.58 -6.96
C ASP A 73 -20.87 -9.67 -7.64
N ASP A 74 -19.75 -9.63 -6.89
CA ASP A 74 -18.41 -9.77 -7.45
C ASP A 74 -17.91 -11.21 -7.38
N GLU A 75 -18.39 -12.04 -8.30
CA GLU A 75 -17.95 -13.43 -8.43
C GLU A 75 -16.62 -13.58 -9.20
N THR A 76 -16.10 -12.52 -9.79
CA THR A 76 -14.97 -12.59 -10.72
C THR A 76 -13.64 -12.62 -9.99
N ASP A 77 -12.89 -13.69 -10.20
CA ASP A 77 -11.52 -13.80 -9.74
C ASP A 77 -10.58 -12.87 -10.51
N ARG A 78 -9.65 -12.25 -9.79
CA ARG A 78 -8.57 -11.44 -10.37
C ARG A 78 -7.23 -12.02 -9.95
N TYR A 79 -6.18 -11.68 -10.70
CA TYR A 79 -4.82 -12.10 -10.42
C TYR A 79 -4.05 -10.93 -9.84
N PHE A 80 -3.68 -11.03 -8.56
CA PHE A 80 -2.86 -10.06 -7.86
C PHE A 80 -1.41 -10.51 -7.90
N HIS A 81 -0.58 -9.72 -8.55
CA HIS A 81 0.86 -9.93 -8.58
C HIS A 81 1.48 -9.07 -7.49
N ILE A 82 1.93 -9.71 -6.42
CA ILE A 82 2.55 -9.06 -5.27
C ILE A 82 4.05 -9.07 -5.47
N TYR A 83 4.69 -7.95 -5.26
CA TYR A 83 6.13 -7.77 -5.43
C TYR A 83 6.79 -7.22 -4.18
N TYR A 84 8.05 -7.62 -3.99
CA TYR A 84 8.93 -7.06 -2.99
C TYR A 84 10.27 -6.67 -3.60
N LYS A 85 10.77 -5.47 -3.25
CA LYS A 85 12.05 -4.93 -3.71
C LYS A 85 12.82 -4.32 -2.55
N ALA A 86 13.95 -4.92 -2.17
CA ALA A 86 14.76 -4.48 -1.03
C ALA A 86 15.25 -3.03 -1.14
N LYS A 87 15.66 -2.59 -2.33
CA LYS A 87 16.06 -1.19 -2.56
C LYS A 87 14.90 -0.21 -2.29
N LYS A 88 13.70 -0.57 -2.71
CA LYS A 88 12.48 0.22 -2.46
C LYS A 88 12.16 0.23 -0.96
N GLN A 89 12.26 -0.91 -0.28
CA GLN A 89 12.06 -1.00 1.17
C GLN A 89 12.97 -0.04 1.93
N ALA A 90 14.28 -0.09 1.67
CA ALA A 90 15.23 0.80 2.35
C ALA A 90 14.92 2.28 2.14
N SER A 91 14.59 2.67 0.89
CA SER A 91 14.25 4.04 0.55
C SER A 91 12.94 4.51 1.20
N GLU A 92 11.91 3.67 1.20
CA GLU A 92 10.61 4.01 1.79
C GLU A 92 10.66 4.08 3.31
N ARG A 93 11.39 3.16 3.96
CA ARG A 93 11.62 3.22 5.41
C ARG A 93 12.33 4.49 5.81
N ALA A 94 13.46 4.81 5.17
CA ALA A 94 14.21 6.01 5.46
C ALA A 94 13.37 7.29 5.29
N ARG A 95 12.49 7.31 4.28
CA ARG A 95 11.57 8.43 4.06
C ARG A 95 10.51 8.53 5.15
N LEU A 96 9.90 7.41 5.55
CA LEU A 96 8.87 7.38 6.59
C LEU A 96 9.45 7.85 7.93
N GLU A 97 10.60 7.31 8.33
CA GLU A 97 11.30 7.71 9.57
C GLU A 97 11.60 9.24 9.56
N ALA A 98 12.16 9.76 8.46
CA ALA A 98 12.44 11.19 8.34
C ALA A 98 11.18 12.06 8.35
N ASP A 99 10.05 11.57 7.82
CA ASP A 99 8.78 12.27 7.85
C ASP A 99 8.20 12.30 9.29
N LEU A 100 8.32 11.20 10.04
CA LEU A 100 7.92 11.11 11.45
C LEU A 100 8.77 12.06 12.32
N ASP A 101 10.10 11.99 12.23
CA ASP A 101 11.03 12.86 12.95
C ASP A 101 10.70 14.34 12.71
N ARG A 102 10.40 14.70 11.46
CA ARG A 102 10.03 16.07 11.11
C ARG A 102 8.69 16.47 11.75
N MET A 103 7.68 15.59 11.73
CA MET A 103 6.38 15.85 12.36
C MET A 103 6.54 16.05 13.87
N GLU A 104 7.33 15.23 14.55
CA GLU A 104 7.61 15.37 15.98
C GLU A 104 8.30 16.69 16.29
N ALA A 105 9.35 17.05 15.55
CA ALA A 105 10.05 18.32 15.74
C ALA A 105 9.14 19.54 15.51
N GLU A 106 8.18 19.46 14.58
CA GLU A 106 7.19 20.51 14.37
C GLU A 106 6.19 20.57 15.55
N MET A 107 5.72 19.43 16.05
CA MET A 107 4.80 19.34 17.18
C MET A 107 5.43 19.89 18.47
N ASP A 108 6.69 19.57 18.73
CA ASP A 108 7.40 20.05 19.90
C ASP A 108 7.56 21.59 19.93
N LYS A 109 7.76 22.21 18.75
CA LYS A 109 7.86 23.68 18.64
C LYS A 109 6.55 24.42 18.93
N ILE A 110 5.39 23.77 18.74
CA ILE A 110 4.08 24.40 18.93
C ILE A 110 3.41 24.00 20.23
N LYS A 111 4.04 23.17 21.04
CA LYS A 111 3.52 22.75 22.35
C LYS A 111 3.16 23.93 23.23
N GLY A 112 1.96 23.95 23.78
CA GLY A 112 1.40 25.03 24.58
C GLY A 112 0.82 26.20 23.78
N ARG A 113 0.86 26.18 22.46
CA ARG A 113 0.32 27.23 21.58
C ARG A 113 -1.09 26.90 21.10
N GLU A 114 -1.86 27.93 20.78
CA GLU A 114 -3.13 27.79 20.06
C GLU A 114 -2.83 27.51 18.58
N TYR A 115 -2.80 26.24 18.22
CA TYR A 115 -2.53 25.80 16.85
C TYR A 115 -3.19 24.46 16.59
N ARG A 116 -3.91 24.36 15.49
CA ARG A 116 -4.49 23.10 15.00
C ARG A 116 -3.59 22.49 13.93
N LEU A 117 -3.05 21.33 14.22
CA LEU A 117 -2.24 20.57 13.28
C LEU A 117 -3.06 20.10 12.08
N PRO A 118 -2.47 20.04 10.89
CA PRO A 118 -3.09 19.44 9.71
C PRO A 118 -3.51 17.98 9.99
N LYS A 119 -4.64 17.56 9.42
CA LYS A 119 -5.23 16.23 9.63
C LYS A 119 -4.29 15.06 9.34
N ARG A 120 -3.27 15.26 8.48
CA ARG A 120 -2.24 14.25 8.18
C ARG A 120 -1.46 13.77 9.41
N TYR A 121 -1.34 14.60 10.48
CA TYR A 121 -0.66 14.21 11.71
C TYR A 121 -1.46 13.17 12.51
N GLU A 122 -2.78 13.23 12.45
CA GLU A 122 -3.68 12.29 13.13
C GLU A 122 -3.56 10.85 12.56
N HIS A 123 -2.93 10.70 11.41
CA HIS A 123 -2.66 9.38 10.84
C HIS A 123 -1.64 8.61 11.69
N TYR A 124 -0.57 9.27 12.11
CA TYR A 124 0.53 8.67 12.87
C TYR A 124 0.51 8.97 14.36
N PHE A 125 -0.22 10.00 14.80
CA PHE A 125 -0.19 10.49 16.15
C PHE A 125 -1.59 10.70 16.71
N LYS A 126 -1.77 10.34 18.00
CA LYS A 126 -2.91 10.76 18.80
C LYS A 126 -2.58 12.13 19.37
N LEU A 127 -3.31 13.16 18.95
CA LEU A 127 -3.05 14.54 19.32
C LEU A 127 -3.88 14.94 20.55
N THR A 128 -3.25 15.58 21.54
CA THR A 128 -3.92 16.06 22.74
C THR A 128 -4.02 17.58 22.72
N TYR A 129 -5.26 18.09 22.89
CA TYR A 129 -5.57 19.49 22.97
C TYR A 129 -6.28 19.83 24.29
N HIS A 130 -6.02 21.01 24.84
CA HIS A 130 -6.76 21.55 25.96
C HIS A 130 -7.09 23.03 25.69
N LYS A 131 -8.38 23.39 25.63
CA LYS A 131 -8.86 24.75 25.31
C LYS A 131 -8.18 25.34 24.07
N ASP A 132 -8.18 24.56 22.96
CA ASP A 132 -7.58 24.89 21.66
C ASP A 132 -6.04 25.01 21.63
N LYS A 133 -5.35 24.78 22.76
CA LYS A 133 -3.89 24.69 22.80
C LYS A 133 -3.46 23.26 22.57
N PHE A 134 -2.44 23.11 21.73
CA PHE A 134 -1.80 21.80 21.53
C PHE A 134 -0.92 21.45 22.75
N TYR A 135 -1.16 20.29 23.35
CA TYR A 135 -0.51 19.89 24.60
C TYR A 135 0.53 18.79 24.42
N GLY A 136 0.28 17.88 23.47
CA GLY A 136 1.18 16.76 23.23
C GLY A 136 0.61 15.75 22.24
N TYR A 137 1.36 14.69 22.05
CA TYR A 137 1.04 13.61 21.13
C TYR A 137 1.53 12.27 21.69
N GLU A 138 0.96 11.21 21.16
CA GLU A 138 1.43 9.82 21.31
C GLU A 138 1.48 9.19 19.93
N GLU A 139 2.50 8.40 19.65
CA GLU A 139 2.60 7.64 18.41
C GLU A 139 1.49 6.58 18.30
N ARG A 140 0.98 6.38 17.11
CA ARG A 140 0.12 5.25 16.77
C ARG A 140 1.02 4.12 16.29
N GLU A 141 1.65 3.44 17.23
CA GLU A 141 2.64 2.38 16.99
C GLU A 141 2.12 1.32 16.02
N ASP A 142 0.84 0.91 16.18
CA ASP A 142 0.18 -0.08 15.31
C ASP A 142 0.12 0.35 13.83
N VAL A 143 -0.07 1.64 13.58
CA VAL A 143 -0.11 2.22 12.23
C VAL A 143 1.30 2.32 11.65
N ILE A 144 2.24 2.84 12.45
CA ILE A 144 3.64 3.02 12.03
C ILE A 144 4.29 1.67 11.73
N GLU A 145 4.16 0.69 12.61
CA GLU A 145 4.68 -0.66 12.39
C GLU A 145 4.14 -1.30 11.12
N ARG A 146 2.82 -1.18 10.89
CA ARG A 146 2.20 -1.69 9.67
C ARG A 146 2.77 -1.04 8.41
N GLU A 147 2.92 0.29 8.41
CA GLU A 147 3.49 0.98 7.24
C GLU A 147 4.97 0.63 7.03
N LEU A 148 5.74 0.46 8.10
CA LEU A 148 7.14 0.00 8.03
C LEU A 148 7.24 -1.42 7.47
N GLN A 149 6.34 -2.32 7.86
CA GLN A 149 6.27 -3.69 7.33
C GLN A 149 5.93 -3.71 5.84
N LEU A 150 5.07 -2.82 5.37
CA LEU A 150 4.64 -2.74 3.98
C LEU A 150 5.66 -2.04 3.06
N CYS A 151 6.70 -1.42 3.61
CA CYS A 151 7.77 -0.83 2.81
C CYS A 151 8.43 -1.88 1.89
N GLY A 152 8.64 -1.48 0.64
CA GLY A 152 9.23 -2.36 -0.37
C GLY A 152 8.23 -3.18 -1.17
N TYR A 153 7.00 -3.33 -0.68
CA TYR A 153 5.95 -4.05 -1.38
C TYR A 153 5.16 -3.15 -2.33
N PHE A 154 4.64 -3.76 -3.37
CA PHE A 154 3.68 -3.17 -4.30
C PHE A 154 2.93 -4.28 -5.03
N ALA A 155 1.83 -3.94 -5.69
CA ALA A 155 1.04 -4.92 -6.40
C ALA A 155 0.54 -4.40 -7.76
N ILE A 156 0.33 -5.34 -8.67
CA ILE A 156 -0.36 -5.16 -9.95
C ILE A 156 -1.54 -6.14 -9.95
N VAL A 157 -2.69 -5.71 -10.45
CA VAL A 157 -3.84 -6.58 -10.71
C VAL A 157 -4.04 -6.76 -12.21
N THR A 158 -4.39 -7.97 -12.61
CA THR A 158 -4.72 -8.29 -14.01
C THR A 158 -6.05 -9.04 -14.08
N SER A 159 -6.80 -8.81 -15.17
CA SER A 159 -7.99 -9.58 -15.50
C SER A 159 -7.62 -10.98 -15.96
N GLU A 160 -6.56 -11.12 -16.76
CA GLU A 160 -6.08 -12.38 -17.28
C GLU A 160 -5.04 -13.05 -16.38
N LYS A 161 -5.01 -14.39 -16.45
CA LYS A 161 -4.02 -15.20 -15.76
C LYS A 161 -2.64 -15.05 -16.42
N MET A 162 -1.69 -14.57 -15.64
CA MET A 162 -0.28 -14.51 -16.01
C MET A 162 0.62 -14.66 -14.80
N THR A 163 1.90 -14.83 -15.00
CA THR A 163 2.89 -14.87 -13.94
C THR A 163 3.24 -13.46 -13.45
N ALA A 164 3.75 -13.34 -12.23
CA ALA A 164 4.25 -12.06 -11.74
C ALA A 164 5.37 -11.47 -12.62
N SER A 165 6.17 -12.31 -13.27
CA SER A 165 7.19 -11.86 -14.22
C SER A 165 6.59 -11.28 -15.48
N GLU A 166 5.57 -11.91 -16.05
CA GLU A 166 4.88 -11.42 -17.25
C GLU A 166 4.17 -10.10 -16.97
N ALA A 167 3.43 -10.01 -15.87
CA ALA A 167 2.72 -8.79 -15.50
C ALA A 167 3.63 -7.57 -15.27
N LEU A 168 4.88 -7.79 -14.84
CA LEU A 168 5.85 -6.72 -14.63
C LEU A 168 6.55 -6.28 -15.93
N ASN A 169 6.46 -7.07 -17.00
CA ASN A 169 7.07 -6.78 -18.31
C ASN A 169 6.12 -6.04 -19.27
N LEU A 170 4.86 -5.84 -18.89
CA LEU A 170 3.87 -5.08 -19.65
C LEU A 170 3.99 -3.59 -19.41
#